data_c0323321ec9d60719548b31c55377d74
#
_entry.id   c0323321ec9d60719548b31c55377d74
#
_cell.length_a   1.000
_cell.length_b   1.000
_cell.length_c   1.000
_cell.angle_alpha   90.00
_cell.angle_beta   90.00
_cell.angle_gamma   90.00
#
_symmetry.space_group_name_H-M   'P 1'
#
loop_
_entity.id
_entity.type
_entity.pdbx_description
1 polymer ?
#
loop_
_entity_poly.entity_id
_entity_poly.type
_entity_poly.pdbx_seq_one_letter_code
_entity_poly.pdbx_strand_id
1 'polypeptide(L)'
;MIDYGHFIGGTHVAGTSGRKQDVMQPMDGSVRGTVALASQAELRAAVENAKAAQPKWAATNPQRRVRVLMKFLELVARDYDELADILAREHGKTIADAKGDIQRGLEVVEVCIGAPHMMKGEFTDGAGPGIDVYSMRQPLGVVAGITPFNFPAMIPLWKIAPAIACGNAFILKPSERDPGVPMRIAELFLEAGLPAGILNVVNGDKDVVDAILDDPDIKAIGFVGSTPIAHYIYSRGTAAGKRVQCFGGAKNHMIIMPDADMDQTVDALIGAGYGSAGERCMAISVAVPVGNDTANRLMEKLIPRVESLKVGPSTDSSADFGPLVTAQALERVKGYVDTGVKEGAKLVVDGRGFSMQGYEDGYYMGGCLFDNVTADMRIYKEEIFGPVLSVVRAPTYESAIKLANDHEMGNGVAIFTRDGDAARDFASRVQVGMVGVNVPIPVPIAYYTFGGWKASSFGDLNQHGPDAFRFYTKTKTVTSRWPSGIKDGAEFVIPTMN
;
A
#
# COMPACT_ATOMS: atom_id res chain seq x y z
N MET A 1 -25.72 -7.01 -13.49
CA MET A 1 -25.04 -5.76 -13.08
C MET A 1 -25.04 -5.72 -11.56
N ILE A 2 -23.89 -5.53 -10.94
CA ILE A 2 -23.72 -5.53 -9.47
C ILE A 2 -23.97 -4.10 -8.98
N ASP A 3 -24.68 -3.91 -7.85
CA ASP A 3 -24.88 -2.60 -7.24
C ASP A 3 -24.17 -2.60 -5.86
N TYR A 4 -22.98 -1.98 -5.81
CA TYR A 4 -22.19 -1.86 -4.60
C TYR A 4 -22.69 -0.68 -3.76
N GLY A 5 -23.35 -0.97 -2.64
CA GLY A 5 -23.66 0.01 -1.61
C GLY A 5 -22.49 0.19 -0.63
N HIS A 6 -22.81 0.32 0.65
CA HIS A 6 -21.87 0.36 1.76
C HIS A 6 -22.02 -0.89 2.62
N PHE A 7 -21.04 -1.18 3.49
CA PHE A 7 -21.15 -2.20 4.51
C PHE A 7 -21.01 -1.55 5.88
N ILE A 8 -22.14 -1.34 6.56
CA ILE A 8 -22.21 -0.60 7.83
C ILE A 8 -22.95 -1.42 8.88
N GLY A 9 -22.37 -1.53 10.07
CA GLY A 9 -22.99 -2.27 11.17
C GLY A 9 -23.19 -3.75 10.89
N GLY A 10 -22.38 -4.35 10.02
CA GLY A 10 -22.47 -5.76 9.64
C GLY A 10 -23.53 -6.07 8.58
N THR A 11 -24.06 -5.06 7.90
CA THR A 11 -25.08 -5.22 6.86
C THR A 11 -24.76 -4.42 5.61
N HIS A 12 -25.23 -4.90 4.46
CA HIS A 12 -25.24 -4.11 3.25
C HIS A 12 -26.27 -2.98 3.34
N VAL A 13 -25.84 -1.77 3.03
CA VAL A 13 -26.67 -0.57 3.05
C VAL A 13 -26.60 0.06 1.66
N ALA A 14 -27.75 0.27 1.03
CA ALA A 14 -27.80 1.04 -0.21
C ALA A 14 -27.41 2.50 0.06
N GLY A 15 -26.69 3.11 -0.88
CA GLY A 15 -26.38 4.53 -0.77
C GLY A 15 -27.63 5.40 -0.87
N THR A 16 -27.69 6.45 -0.05
CA THR A 16 -28.83 7.39 0.00
C THR A 16 -28.50 8.76 -0.60
N SER A 17 -27.24 9.02 -0.95
CA SER A 17 -26.80 10.30 -1.56
C SER A 17 -27.36 10.54 -2.95
N GLY A 18 -27.86 9.51 -3.63
CA GLY A 18 -28.24 9.55 -5.05
C GLY A 18 -27.07 9.58 -6.03
N ARG A 19 -25.81 9.65 -5.54
CA ARG A 19 -24.59 9.65 -6.37
C ARG A 19 -24.08 8.24 -6.56
N LYS A 20 -23.75 7.89 -7.80
CA LYS A 20 -23.17 6.61 -8.18
C LYS A 20 -22.08 6.80 -9.23
N GLN A 21 -21.19 5.82 -9.33
CA GLN A 21 -20.16 5.70 -10.36
C GLN A 21 -20.19 4.30 -10.95
N ASP A 22 -19.90 4.18 -12.25
CA ASP A 22 -19.75 2.89 -12.89
C ASP A 22 -18.47 2.18 -12.43
N VAL A 23 -18.59 0.88 -12.17
CA VAL A 23 -17.48 -0.05 -11.97
C VAL A 23 -17.24 -0.76 -13.29
N MET A 24 -16.09 -0.48 -13.90
CA MET A 24 -15.75 -1.00 -15.22
C MET A 24 -15.14 -2.40 -15.13
N GLN A 25 -15.20 -3.13 -16.22
CA GLN A 25 -14.41 -4.33 -16.45
C GLN A 25 -13.30 -3.99 -17.46
N PRO A 26 -12.07 -3.75 -17.02
CA PRO A 26 -11.01 -3.21 -17.87
C PRO A 26 -10.66 -4.08 -19.09
N MET A 27 -10.89 -5.40 -18.99
CA MET A 27 -10.53 -6.32 -20.08
C MET A 27 -11.39 -6.16 -21.35
N ASP A 28 -12.62 -5.66 -21.24
CA ASP A 28 -13.54 -5.48 -22.38
C ASP A 28 -14.22 -4.11 -22.40
N GLY A 29 -13.89 -3.22 -21.44
CA GLY A 29 -14.47 -1.87 -21.35
C GLY A 29 -15.94 -1.82 -20.95
N SER A 30 -16.55 -2.95 -20.59
CA SER A 30 -17.96 -3.00 -20.18
C SER A 30 -18.19 -2.50 -18.76
N VAL A 31 -19.42 -2.09 -18.47
CA VAL A 31 -19.86 -1.76 -17.12
C VAL A 31 -20.23 -3.04 -16.38
N ARG A 32 -19.46 -3.43 -15.39
CA ARG A 32 -19.69 -4.58 -14.51
C ARG A 32 -20.79 -4.29 -13.46
N GLY A 33 -20.80 -3.08 -12.96
CA GLY A 33 -21.72 -2.67 -11.90
C GLY A 33 -21.69 -1.18 -11.64
N THR A 34 -22.32 -0.78 -10.55
CA THR A 34 -22.27 0.59 -10.04
C THR A 34 -21.86 0.59 -8.57
N VAL A 35 -21.19 1.66 -8.12
CA VAL A 35 -20.86 1.88 -6.71
C VAL A 35 -21.49 3.16 -6.21
N ALA A 36 -22.13 3.11 -5.04
CA ALA A 36 -22.67 4.28 -4.36
C ALA A 36 -21.54 5.17 -3.84
N LEU A 37 -21.67 6.48 -4.01
CA LEU A 37 -20.75 7.48 -3.47
C LEU A 37 -21.44 8.13 -2.26
N ALA A 38 -20.96 7.83 -1.04
CA ALA A 38 -21.58 8.28 0.19
C ALA A 38 -21.58 9.80 0.34
N SER A 39 -22.57 10.28 1.06
CA SER A 39 -22.60 11.63 1.61
C SER A 39 -21.83 11.73 2.94
N GLN A 40 -21.60 12.94 3.41
CA GLN A 40 -21.02 13.19 4.75
C GLN A 40 -21.93 12.62 5.86
N ALA A 41 -23.24 12.65 5.68
CA ALA A 41 -24.20 12.10 6.65
C ALA A 41 -24.10 10.56 6.75
N GLU A 42 -23.90 9.87 5.63
CA GLU A 42 -23.72 8.42 5.61
C GLU A 42 -22.37 8.03 6.26
N LEU A 43 -21.29 8.77 5.98
CA LEU A 43 -20.04 8.59 6.72
C LEU A 43 -20.25 8.80 8.22
N ARG A 44 -20.91 9.88 8.62
CA ARG A 44 -21.15 10.15 10.03
C ARG A 44 -21.95 9.02 10.71
N ALA A 45 -22.94 8.46 10.04
CA ALA A 45 -23.70 7.31 10.54
C ALA A 45 -22.79 6.07 10.73
N ALA A 46 -21.86 5.82 9.81
CA ALA A 46 -20.88 4.73 9.94
C ALA A 46 -19.94 4.98 11.13
N VAL A 47 -19.50 6.21 11.34
CA VAL A 47 -18.64 6.59 12.48
C VAL A 47 -19.39 6.41 13.81
N GLU A 48 -20.66 6.81 13.92
CA GLU A 48 -21.46 6.60 15.13
C GLU A 48 -21.65 5.11 15.41
N ASN A 49 -21.89 4.31 14.39
CA ASN A 49 -21.98 2.86 14.52
C ASN A 49 -20.65 2.27 15.05
N ALA A 50 -19.53 2.71 14.50
CA ALA A 50 -18.18 2.29 14.94
C ALA A 50 -17.90 2.70 16.40
N LYS A 51 -18.26 3.93 16.79
CA LYS A 51 -18.13 4.43 18.18
C LYS A 51 -18.92 3.59 19.18
N ALA A 52 -20.13 3.19 18.81
CA ALA A 52 -20.98 2.36 19.68
C ALA A 52 -20.41 0.95 19.89
N ALA A 53 -19.81 0.36 18.84
CA ALA A 53 -19.25 -0.99 18.89
C ALA A 53 -17.86 -1.06 19.57
N GLN A 54 -17.02 -0.04 19.38
CA GLN A 54 -15.61 -0.04 19.72
C GLN A 54 -15.28 -0.28 21.20
N PRO A 55 -15.98 0.29 22.19
CA PRO A 55 -15.61 0.10 23.61
C PRO A 55 -15.68 -1.36 24.06
N LYS A 56 -16.70 -2.13 23.62
CA LYS A 56 -16.81 -3.56 23.92
C LYS A 56 -15.70 -4.37 23.26
N TRP A 57 -15.31 -4.00 22.02
CA TRP A 57 -14.20 -4.63 21.32
C TRP A 57 -12.85 -4.32 22.00
N ALA A 58 -12.62 -3.08 22.41
CA ALA A 58 -11.43 -2.67 23.14
C ALA A 58 -11.27 -3.44 24.46
N ALA A 59 -12.37 -3.68 25.17
CA ALA A 59 -12.41 -4.45 26.41
C ALA A 59 -12.27 -5.97 26.19
N THR A 60 -12.41 -6.44 24.95
CA THR A 60 -12.24 -7.85 24.60
C THR A 60 -10.76 -8.24 24.76
N ASN A 61 -10.52 -9.36 25.45
CA ASN A 61 -9.17 -9.91 25.65
C ASN A 61 -8.42 -10.04 24.29
N PRO A 62 -7.15 -9.58 24.20
CA PRO A 62 -6.38 -9.62 22.96
C PRO A 62 -6.33 -11.00 22.29
N GLN A 63 -6.25 -12.09 23.09
CA GLN A 63 -6.27 -13.45 22.57
C GLN A 63 -7.62 -13.81 21.89
N ARG A 64 -8.72 -13.26 22.36
CA ARG A 64 -10.04 -13.46 21.71
C ARG A 64 -10.14 -12.66 20.42
N ARG A 65 -9.57 -11.46 20.38
CA ARG A 65 -9.54 -10.65 19.15
C ARG A 65 -8.78 -11.35 18.02
N VAL A 66 -7.62 -11.92 18.32
CA VAL A 66 -6.82 -12.60 17.28
C VAL A 66 -7.42 -13.92 16.79
N ARG A 67 -8.31 -14.56 17.56
CA ARG A 67 -9.06 -15.72 17.06
C ARG A 67 -9.99 -15.38 15.89
N VAL A 68 -10.49 -14.15 15.83
CA VAL A 68 -11.24 -13.66 14.66
C VAL A 68 -10.34 -13.59 13.44
N LEU A 69 -9.08 -13.14 13.60
CA LEU A 69 -8.10 -13.11 12.51
C LEU A 69 -7.77 -14.53 12.03
N MET A 70 -7.59 -15.48 12.95
CA MET A 70 -7.36 -16.89 12.59
C MET A 70 -8.53 -17.45 11.77
N LYS A 71 -9.77 -17.19 12.21
CA LYS A 71 -10.95 -17.66 11.47
C LYS A 71 -11.11 -16.96 10.12
N PHE A 72 -10.76 -15.68 10.04
CA PHE A 72 -10.74 -14.94 8.78
C PHE A 72 -9.79 -15.57 7.76
N LEU A 73 -8.58 -15.99 8.16
CA LEU A 73 -7.63 -16.69 7.26
C LEU A 73 -8.25 -17.97 6.68
N GLU A 74 -8.94 -18.77 7.49
CA GLU A 74 -9.62 -19.99 7.02
C GLU A 74 -10.72 -19.66 5.99
N LEU A 75 -11.49 -18.59 6.22
CA LEU A 75 -12.56 -18.18 5.33
C LEU A 75 -12.04 -17.61 4.02
N VAL A 76 -10.96 -16.83 4.06
CA VAL A 76 -10.31 -16.36 2.83
C VAL A 76 -9.72 -17.52 2.04
N ALA A 77 -9.13 -18.53 2.71
CA ALA A 77 -8.65 -19.73 2.03
C ALA A 77 -9.79 -20.50 1.33
N ARG A 78 -10.99 -20.54 1.93
CA ARG A 78 -12.20 -21.10 1.30
C ARG A 78 -12.61 -20.35 0.03
N ASP A 79 -12.60 -19.01 0.09
CA ASP A 79 -13.13 -18.14 -0.98
C ASP A 79 -12.01 -17.53 -1.84
N TYR A 80 -10.80 -18.12 -1.82
CA TYR A 80 -9.60 -17.55 -2.41
C TYR A 80 -9.73 -17.32 -3.93
N ASP A 81 -10.29 -18.28 -4.65
CA ASP A 81 -10.49 -18.20 -6.09
C ASP A 81 -11.60 -17.19 -6.46
N GLU A 82 -12.66 -17.11 -5.67
CA GLU A 82 -13.73 -16.12 -5.84
C GLU A 82 -13.18 -14.69 -5.69
N LEU A 83 -12.41 -14.43 -4.63
CA LEU A 83 -11.78 -13.14 -4.39
C LEU A 83 -10.82 -12.76 -5.53
N ALA A 84 -10.04 -13.72 -6.02
CA ALA A 84 -9.11 -13.50 -7.13
C ALA A 84 -9.85 -13.18 -8.44
N ASP A 85 -10.99 -13.84 -8.73
CA ASP A 85 -11.80 -13.55 -9.91
C ASP A 85 -12.45 -12.15 -9.82
N ILE A 86 -13.02 -11.78 -8.68
CA ILE A 86 -13.57 -10.43 -8.47
C ILE A 86 -12.51 -9.38 -8.72
N LEU A 87 -11.32 -9.54 -8.09
CA LEU A 87 -10.20 -8.63 -8.21
C LEU A 87 -9.72 -8.50 -9.66
N ALA A 88 -9.47 -9.61 -10.33
CA ALA A 88 -8.99 -9.62 -11.71
C ALA A 88 -9.95 -8.94 -12.67
N ARG A 89 -11.26 -9.10 -12.48
CA ARG A 89 -12.28 -8.49 -13.34
C ARG A 89 -12.43 -6.99 -13.11
N GLU A 90 -12.30 -6.52 -11.89
CA GLU A 90 -12.48 -5.09 -11.58
C GLU A 90 -11.20 -4.29 -11.80
N HIS A 91 -10.03 -4.89 -11.56
CA HIS A 91 -8.74 -4.23 -11.74
C HIS A 91 -8.17 -4.42 -13.16
N GLY A 92 -8.32 -5.62 -13.73
CA GLY A 92 -7.69 -6.00 -15.01
C GLY A 92 -6.41 -6.82 -14.89
N LYS A 93 -5.79 -6.93 -13.72
CA LYS A 93 -4.60 -7.78 -13.51
C LYS A 93 -4.93 -9.27 -13.68
N THR A 94 -3.93 -10.09 -14.01
CA THR A 94 -4.12 -11.54 -14.16
C THR A 94 -4.59 -12.19 -12.86
N ILE A 95 -5.27 -13.33 -12.97
CA ILE A 95 -5.67 -14.13 -11.78
C ILE A 95 -4.47 -14.49 -10.91
N ALA A 96 -3.32 -14.79 -11.50
CA ALA A 96 -2.11 -15.10 -10.75
C ALA A 96 -1.62 -13.91 -9.91
N ASP A 97 -1.65 -12.70 -10.48
CA ASP A 97 -1.28 -11.47 -9.77
C ASP A 97 -2.34 -11.08 -8.72
N ALA A 98 -3.63 -11.31 -9.01
CA ALA A 98 -4.72 -11.13 -8.05
C ALA A 98 -4.56 -12.04 -6.82
N LYS A 99 -4.17 -13.31 -7.03
CA LYS A 99 -3.83 -14.24 -5.94
C LYS A 99 -2.63 -13.74 -5.12
N GLY A 100 -1.62 -13.20 -5.77
CA GLY A 100 -0.47 -12.57 -5.10
C GLY A 100 -0.86 -11.37 -4.22
N ASP A 101 -1.78 -10.54 -4.70
CA ASP A 101 -2.33 -9.42 -3.93
C ASP A 101 -2.99 -9.90 -2.63
N ILE A 102 -3.89 -10.88 -2.73
CA ILE A 102 -4.57 -11.46 -1.57
C ILE A 102 -3.56 -12.06 -0.61
N GLN A 103 -2.62 -12.88 -1.10
CA GLN A 103 -1.61 -13.56 -0.28
C GLN A 103 -0.77 -12.57 0.53
N ARG A 104 -0.30 -11.50 -0.10
CA ARG A 104 0.48 -10.46 0.58
C ARG A 104 -0.33 -9.71 1.64
N GLY A 105 -1.64 -9.60 1.47
CA GLY A 105 -2.56 -9.10 2.48
C GLY A 105 -2.67 -10.05 3.68
N LEU A 106 -2.81 -11.35 3.41
CA LEU A 106 -2.95 -12.38 4.45
C LEU A 106 -1.69 -12.49 5.33
N GLU A 107 -0.49 -12.33 4.78
CA GLU A 107 0.77 -12.34 5.55
C GLU A 107 0.76 -11.29 6.68
N VAL A 108 0.16 -10.12 6.46
CA VAL A 108 0.01 -9.12 7.53
C VAL A 108 -1.05 -9.53 8.55
N VAL A 109 -2.14 -10.17 8.12
CA VAL A 109 -3.13 -10.75 9.05
C VAL A 109 -2.48 -11.80 9.94
N GLU A 110 -1.63 -12.67 9.40
CA GLU A 110 -0.85 -13.69 10.13
C GLU A 110 0.04 -13.04 11.20
N VAL A 111 0.79 -12.01 10.85
CA VAL A 111 1.61 -11.26 11.83
C VAL A 111 0.74 -10.64 12.92
N CYS A 112 -0.47 -10.16 12.59
CA CYS A 112 -1.39 -9.59 13.56
C CYS A 112 -1.96 -10.60 14.56
N ILE A 113 -1.87 -11.92 14.30
CA ILE A 113 -2.16 -12.97 15.29
C ILE A 113 -1.19 -12.86 16.49
N GLY A 114 0.02 -12.35 16.26
CA GLY A 114 1.00 -12.02 17.31
C GLY A 114 0.69 -10.78 18.14
N ALA A 115 -0.44 -10.09 17.92
CA ALA A 115 -0.80 -8.86 18.63
C ALA A 115 -0.73 -8.95 20.15
N PRO A 116 -1.10 -10.08 20.82
CA PRO A 116 -0.94 -10.20 22.28
C PRO A 116 0.50 -9.98 22.75
N HIS A 117 1.51 -10.35 21.95
CA HIS A 117 2.92 -10.11 22.24
C HIS A 117 3.36 -8.70 21.87
N MET A 118 2.90 -8.19 20.74
CA MET A 118 3.27 -6.86 20.23
C MET A 118 2.66 -5.71 21.05
N MET A 119 1.58 -5.97 21.79
CA MET A 119 0.89 -5.00 22.64
C MET A 119 1.36 -5.02 24.11
N LYS A 120 2.34 -5.85 24.46
CA LYS A 120 2.92 -5.82 25.81
C LYS A 120 3.51 -4.45 26.10
N GLY A 121 3.33 -4.02 27.36
CA GLY A 121 4.01 -2.88 27.92
C GLY A 121 5.28 -3.27 28.67
N GLU A 122 5.92 -2.28 29.26
CA GLU A 122 7.12 -2.42 30.08
C GLU A 122 6.74 -2.28 31.56
N PHE A 123 7.52 -2.88 32.44
CA PHE A 123 7.36 -2.78 33.89
C PHE A 123 8.73 -2.56 34.55
N THR A 124 8.79 -1.61 35.48
CA THR A 124 9.93 -1.36 36.34
C THR A 124 9.50 -1.46 37.81
N ASP A 125 9.98 -2.50 38.46
CA ASP A 125 9.86 -2.68 39.91
C ASP A 125 10.84 -1.73 40.63
N GLY A 126 10.37 -1.04 41.66
CA GLY A 126 11.21 -0.18 42.44
C GLY A 126 11.83 1.01 41.69
N ALA A 127 11.09 1.64 40.77
CA ALA A 127 11.54 2.85 40.07
C ALA A 127 11.85 4.03 41.00
N GLY A 128 11.41 3.94 42.25
CA GLY A 128 11.71 4.82 43.38
C GLY A 128 11.33 4.13 44.70
N PRO A 129 11.56 4.72 45.86
CA PRO A 129 11.19 4.11 47.15
C PRO A 129 9.68 3.80 47.24
N GLY A 130 9.33 2.50 47.12
CA GLY A 130 7.95 2.00 47.12
C GLY A 130 7.12 2.41 45.92
N ILE A 131 7.78 2.70 44.79
CA ILE A 131 7.14 3.13 43.55
C ILE A 131 7.47 2.16 42.42
N ASP A 132 6.43 1.65 41.76
CA ASP A 132 6.53 0.90 40.51
C ASP A 132 6.01 1.73 39.31
N VAL A 133 6.58 1.50 38.15
CA VAL A 133 6.14 2.14 36.90
C VAL A 133 5.89 1.09 35.86
N TYR A 134 4.74 1.18 35.19
CA TYR A 134 4.46 0.34 34.05
C TYR A 134 3.77 1.09 32.91
N SER A 135 3.93 0.58 31.70
CA SER A 135 3.26 1.10 30.54
C SER A 135 2.23 0.09 30.00
N MET A 136 1.20 0.60 29.33
CA MET A 136 0.22 -0.21 28.60
C MET A 136 -0.13 0.46 27.28
N ARG A 137 -0.39 -0.36 26.26
CA ARG A 137 -0.90 0.10 24.97
C ARG A 137 -2.41 0.05 24.95
N GLN A 138 -3.04 1.15 24.57
CA GLN A 138 -4.49 1.26 24.45
C GLN A 138 -4.88 1.66 23.03
N PRO A 139 -6.05 1.19 22.49
CA PRO A 139 -6.55 1.60 21.19
C PRO A 139 -6.82 3.10 21.13
N LEU A 140 -6.80 3.65 19.93
CA LEU A 140 -7.11 5.06 19.66
C LEU A 140 -8.63 5.33 19.72
N GLY A 141 -9.45 4.35 19.31
CA GLY A 141 -10.88 4.47 19.16
C GLY A 141 -11.36 4.12 17.76
N VAL A 142 -12.00 5.06 17.06
CA VAL A 142 -12.35 4.91 15.64
C VAL A 142 -11.18 5.42 14.80
N VAL A 143 -10.75 4.62 13.82
CA VAL A 143 -9.67 4.95 12.89
C VAL A 143 -10.13 4.69 11.46
N ALA A 144 -9.49 5.33 10.48
CA ALA A 144 -9.88 5.19 9.07
C ALA A 144 -8.71 4.77 8.18
N GLY A 145 -9.05 4.11 7.07
CA GLY A 145 -8.14 3.79 5.98
C GLY A 145 -8.73 4.23 4.65
N ILE A 146 -7.92 4.87 3.82
CA ILE A 146 -8.25 5.27 2.46
C ILE A 146 -7.26 4.54 1.55
N THR A 147 -7.76 3.66 0.68
CA THR A 147 -6.94 2.72 -0.07
C THR A 147 -7.11 2.88 -1.58
N PRO A 148 -6.02 2.65 -2.36
CA PRO A 148 -6.02 2.78 -3.81
C PRO A 148 -6.58 1.52 -4.50
N PHE A 149 -6.71 1.61 -5.82
CA PHE A 149 -7.24 0.54 -6.67
C PHE A 149 -6.23 -0.59 -6.95
N ASN A 150 -4.93 -0.30 -6.95
CA ASN A 150 -3.94 -1.22 -7.53
C ASN A 150 -3.66 -2.48 -6.67
N PHE A 151 -4.05 -2.46 -5.40
CA PHE A 151 -4.01 -3.61 -4.49
C PHE A 151 -5.24 -3.60 -3.56
N PRO A 152 -6.43 -3.94 -4.08
CA PRO A 152 -7.69 -3.79 -3.34
C PRO A 152 -7.91 -4.85 -2.25
N ALA A 153 -7.06 -5.87 -2.15
CA ALA A 153 -7.02 -6.82 -1.04
C ALA A 153 -5.89 -6.48 -0.06
N MET A 154 -4.65 -6.39 -0.57
CA MET A 154 -3.44 -6.23 0.23
C MET A 154 -3.47 -4.97 1.09
N ILE A 155 -3.69 -3.80 0.48
CA ILE A 155 -3.58 -2.53 1.20
C ILE A 155 -4.70 -2.34 2.23
N PRO A 156 -5.97 -2.67 1.96
CA PRO A 156 -6.99 -2.73 3.01
C PRO A 156 -6.61 -3.63 4.18
N LEU A 157 -6.14 -4.87 3.92
CA LEU A 157 -5.74 -5.80 4.98
C LEU A 157 -4.55 -5.31 5.81
N TRP A 158 -3.59 -4.61 5.20
CA TRP A 158 -2.46 -3.99 5.91
C TRP A 158 -2.88 -2.93 6.92
N LYS A 159 -4.08 -2.36 6.75
CA LYS A 159 -4.63 -1.33 7.65
C LYS A 159 -5.66 -1.90 8.61
N ILE A 160 -6.58 -2.73 8.12
CA ILE A 160 -7.67 -3.33 8.91
C ILE A 160 -7.12 -4.24 10.00
N ALA A 161 -6.26 -5.21 9.61
CA ALA A 161 -5.82 -6.26 10.54
C ALA A 161 -5.12 -5.72 11.78
N PRO A 162 -4.09 -4.86 11.71
CA PRO A 162 -3.47 -4.31 12.90
C PRO A 162 -4.40 -3.38 13.70
N ALA A 163 -5.26 -2.62 13.03
CA ALA A 163 -6.19 -1.72 13.71
C ALA A 163 -7.19 -2.49 14.61
N ILE A 164 -7.83 -3.54 14.06
CA ILE A 164 -8.80 -4.34 14.82
C ILE A 164 -8.11 -5.24 15.86
N ALA A 165 -6.92 -5.76 15.58
CA ALA A 165 -6.12 -6.52 16.55
C ALA A 165 -5.78 -5.67 17.77
N CYS A 166 -5.49 -4.39 17.59
CA CYS A 166 -5.25 -3.42 18.65
C CYS A 166 -6.51 -3.02 19.43
N GLY A 167 -7.71 -3.37 18.95
CA GLY A 167 -8.98 -3.05 19.62
C GLY A 167 -9.67 -1.77 19.13
N ASN A 168 -9.27 -1.25 17.96
CA ASN A 168 -9.95 -0.12 17.31
C ASN A 168 -11.19 -0.60 16.53
N ALA A 169 -12.09 0.32 16.22
CA ALA A 169 -13.04 0.20 15.13
C ALA A 169 -12.47 0.88 13.88
N PHE A 170 -12.78 0.35 12.72
CA PHE A 170 -12.16 0.75 11.45
C PHE A 170 -13.20 1.17 10.41
N ILE A 171 -13.00 2.34 9.81
CA ILE A 171 -13.74 2.81 8.65
C ILE A 171 -12.84 2.66 7.43
N LEU A 172 -13.21 1.83 6.47
CA LEU A 172 -12.52 1.68 5.20
C LEU A 172 -13.22 2.50 4.12
N LYS A 173 -12.49 3.40 3.47
CA LYS A 173 -12.87 3.99 2.18
C LYS A 173 -11.98 3.34 1.10
N PRO A 174 -12.47 2.30 0.40
CA PRO A 174 -11.71 1.69 -0.70
C PRO A 174 -11.77 2.56 -1.95
N SER A 175 -11.05 2.14 -2.99
CA SER A 175 -11.20 2.72 -4.32
C SER A 175 -12.62 2.48 -4.86
N GLU A 176 -13.19 3.49 -5.48
CA GLU A 176 -14.48 3.40 -6.16
C GLU A 176 -14.42 2.64 -7.50
N ARG A 177 -13.19 2.29 -7.95
CA ARG A 177 -12.98 1.57 -9.22
C ARG A 177 -13.16 0.07 -9.07
N ASP A 178 -12.80 -0.47 -7.91
CA ASP A 178 -12.76 -1.90 -7.62
C ASP A 178 -13.21 -2.22 -6.19
N PRO A 179 -14.46 -1.89 -5.85
CA PRO A 179 -15.00 -2.02 -4.49
C PRO A 179 -15.31 -3.48 -4.09
N GLY A 180 -15.37 -4.41 -5.03
CA GLY A 180 -15.89 -5.76 -4.79
C GLY A 180 -15.10 -6.54 -3.75
N VAL A 181 -13.77 -6.59 -3.86
CA VAL A 181 -12.92 -7.31 -2.89
C VAL A 181 -12.96 -6.68 -1.50
N PRO A 182 -12.81 -5.36 -1.31
CA PRO A 182 -12.98 -4.74 0.01
C PRO A 182 -14.32 -5.02 0.67
N MET A 183 -15.41 -5.03 -0.09
CA MET A 183 -16.75 -5.39 0.41
C MET A 183 -16.79 -6.85 0.88
N ARG A 184 -16.27 -7.78 0.05
CA ARG A 184 -16.22 -9.21 0.40
C ARG A 184 -15.33 -9.47 1.63
N ILE A 185 -14.21 -8.78 1.76
CA ILE A 185 -13.35 -8.83 2.95
C ILE A 185 -14.14 -8.46 4.22
N ALA A 186 -14.97 -7.43 4.17
CA ALA A 186 -15.77 -7.01 5.33
C ALA A 186 -16.82 -8.07 5.71
N GLU A 187 -17.46 -8.72 4.75
CA GLU A 187 -18.35 -9.84 4.96
C GLU A 187 -17.64 -11.02 5.64
N LEU A 188 -16.46 -11.37 5.14
CA LEU A 188 -15.65 -12.46 5.70
C LEU A 188 -15.19 -12.17 7.12
N PHE A 189 -14.86 -10.93 7.46
CA PHE A 189 -14.58 -10.55 8.85
C PHE A 189 -15.81 -10.70 9.76
N LEU A 190 -16.99 -10.33 9.29
CA LEU A 190 -18.22 -10.55 10.03
C LEU A 190 -18.49 -12.05 10.24
N GLU A 191 -18.36 -12.87 9.18
CA GLU A 191 -18.49 -14.34 9.24
C GLU A 191 -17.45 -14.97 10.19
N ALA A 192 -16.24 -14.40 10.26
CA ALA A 192 -15.20 -14.80 11.20
C ALA A 192 -15.52 -14.48 12.66
N GLY A 193 -16.60 -13.75 12.92
CA GLY A 193 -17.05 -13.37 14.25
C GLY A 193 -16.57 -12.00 14.73
N LEU A 194 -16.09 -11.12 13.80
CA LEU A 194 -15.86 -9.73 14.13
C LEU A 194 -17.19 -9.07 14.49
N PRO A 195 -17.33 -8.41 15.65
CA PRO A 195 -18.60 -7.77 16.00
C PRO A 195 -19.03 -6.72 14.97
N ALA A 196 -20.32 -6.69 14.67
CA ALA A 196 -20.92 -5.68 13.81
C ALA A 196 -20.50 -4.26 14.24
N GLY A 197 -20.13 -3.41 13.30
CA GLY A 197 -19.67 -2.05 13.53
C GLY A 197 -18.17 -1.89 13.80
N ILE A 198 -17.42 -2.96 14.04
CA ILE A 198 -15.95 -2.85 14.20
C ILE A 198 -15.25 -2.61 12.86
N LEU A 199 -15.77 -3.16 11.77
CA LEU A 199 -15.36 -2.85 10.42
C LEU A 199 -16.55 -2.32 9.63
N ASN A 200 -16.42 -1.11 9.09
CA ASN A 200 -17.40 -0.51 8.18
C ASN A 200 -16.71 -0.12 6.89
N VAL A 201 -17.34 -0.40 5.75
CA VAL A 201 -16.87 0.00 4.42
C VAL A 201 -17.81 1.08 3.87
N VAL A 202 -17.27 2.27 3.64
CA VAL A 202 -17.98 3.43 3.11
C VAL A 202 -17.39 3.79 1.75
N ASN A 203 -18.05 3.37 0.69
CA ASN A 203 -17.66 3.70 -0.67
C ASN A 203 -17.90 5.19 -0.95
N GLY A 204 -17.01 5.82 -1.69
CA GLY A 204 -17.13 7.24 -2.00
C GLY A 204 -15.89 7.83 -2.64
N ASP A 205 -16.03 9.08 -3.00
CA ASP A 205 -15.04 9.93 -3.66
C ASP A 205 -14.38 10.94 -2.69
N LYS A 206 -13.97 12.09 -3.22
CA LYS A 206 -13.35 13.18 -2.46
C LYS A 206 -14.22 13.66 -1.30
N ASP A 207 -15.55 13.70 -1.46
CA ASP A 207 -16.45 14.20 -0.41
C ASP A 207 -16.37 13.33 0.85
N VAL A 208 -16.26 11.99 0.70
CA VAL A 208 -16.05 11.07 1.82
C VAL A 208 -14.65 11.23 2.42
N VAL A 209 -13.62 11.44 1.59
CA VAL A 209 -12.27 11.71 2.09
C VAL A 209 -12.26 12.96 2.96
N ASP A 210 -12.85 14.05 2.49
CA ASP A 210 -12.94 15.30 3.25
C ASP A 210 -13.72 15.13 4.56
N ALA A 211 -14.82 14.39 4.51
CA ALA A 211 -15.59 14.07 5.69
C ALA A 211 -14.81 13.23 6.72
N ILE A 212 -13.97 12.28 6.28
CA ILE A 212 -13.06 11.53 7.16
C ILE A 212 -12.03 12.45 7.82
N LEU A 213 -11.49 13.41 7.05
CA LEU A 213 -10.50 14.37 7.56
C LEU A 213 -11.10 15.32 8.61
N ASP A 214 -12.36 15.70 8.46
CA ASP A 214 -13.05 16.66 9.34
C ASP A 214 -13.73 16.00 10.55
N ASP A 215 -14.09 14.72 10.47
CA ASP A 215 -14.84 14.05 11.53
C ASP A 215 -14.03 13.97 12.85
N PRO A 216 -14.51 14.58 13.97
CA PRO A 216 -13.73 14.68 15.21
C PRO A 216 -13.53 13.35 15.94
N ASP A 217 -14.31 12.34 15.61
CA ASP A 217 -14.26 11.03 16.28
C ASP A 217 -13.26 10.07 15.62
N ILE A 218 -12.87 10.33 14.37
CA ILE A 218 -11.79 9.59 13.70
C ILE A 218 -10.44 10.09 14.23
N LYS A 219 -9.69 9.20 14.91
CA LYS A 219 -8.45 9.54 15.63
C LYS A 219 -7.18 9.34 14.82
N ALA A 220 -7.21 8.44 13.84
CA ALA A 220 -6.07 8.17 12.96
C ALA A 220 -6.53 7.85 11.54
N ILE A 221 -5.69 8.19 10.57
CA ILE A 221 -5.93 7.97 9.14
C ILE A 221 -4.70 7.36 8.50
N GLY A 222 -4.87 6.20 7.86
CA GLY A 222 -3.87 5.60 6.99
C GLY A 222 -4.27 5.75 5.52
N PHE A 223 -3.39 6.29 4.70
CA PHE A 223 -3.63 6.52 3.27
C PHE A 223 -2.54 5.89 2.40
N VAL A 224 -2.93 5.40 1.22
CA VAL A 224 -2.01 5.09 0.11
C VAL A 224 -2.62 5.62 -1.18
N GLY A 225 -1.83 6.31 -2.00
CA GLY A 225 -2.26 6.84 -3.29
C GLY A 225 -1.22 7.79 -3.90
N SER A 226 -1.65 8.72 -4.76
CA SER A 226 -0.74 9.67 -5.40
C SER A 226 -0.15 10.69 -4.41
N THR A 227 1.08 11.15 -4.67
CA THR A 227 1.80 12.10 -3.79
C THR A 227 1.01 13.39 -3.49
N PRO A 228 0.36 14.06 -4.46
CA PRO A 228 -0.42 15.27 -4.15
C PRO A 228 -1.57 15.01 -3.18
N ILE A 229 -2.24 13.86 -3.30
CA ILE A 229 -3.34 13.48 -2.40
C ILE A 229 -2.79 13.04 -1.04
N ALA A 230 -1.65 12.33 -0.99
CA ALA A 230 -0.97 11.99 0.24
C ALA A 230 -0.62 13.25 1.06
N HIS A 231 -0.04 14.26 0.40
CA HIS A 231 0.28 15.54 1.02
C HIS A 231 -0.98 16.27 1.51
N TYR A 232 -2.04 16.30 0.70
CA TYR A 232 -3.33 16.91 1.08
C TYR A 232 -3.92 16.26 2.34
N ILE A 233 -4.01 14.94 2.37
CA ILE A 233 -4.56 14.18 3.49
C ILE A 233 -3.69 14.35 4.75
N TYR A 234 -2.37 14.27 4.59
CA TYR A 234 -1.45 14.46 5.70
C TYR A 234 -1.58 15.85 6.32
N SER A 235 -1.49 16.88 5.50
CA SER A 235 -1.55 18.28 5.97
C SER A 235 -2.87 18.60 6.67
N ARG A 236 -4.01 18.22 6.07
CA ARG A 236 -5.33 18.50 6.63
C ARG A 236 -5.65 17.63 7.86
N GLY A 237 -5.30 16.35 7.81
CA GLY A 237 -5.53 15.44 8.93
C GLY A 237 -4.70 15.80 10.16
N THR A 238 -3.43 16.17 10.00
CA THR A 238 -2.57 16.61 11.13
C THR A 238 -3.01 17.97 11.67
N ALA A 239 -3.45 18.90 10.82
CA ALA A 239 -4.04 20.18 11.26
C ALA A 239 -5.32 19.96 12.10
N ALA A 240 -6.08 18.88 11.83
CA ALA A 240 -7.24 18.47 12.64
C ALA A 240 -6.85 17.67 13.91
N GLY A 241 -5.56 17.56 14.25
CA GLY A 241 -5.05 16.86 15.43
C GLY A 241 -5.11 15.33 15.33
N LYS A 242 -5.29 14.76 14.14
CA LYS A 242 -5.32 13.31 13.92
C LYS A 242 -3.91 12.75 13.76
N ARG A 243 -3.73 11.48 14.10
CA ARG A 243 -2.54 10.73 13.70
C ARG A 243 -2.69 10.34 12.24
N VAL A 244 -1.71 10.67 11.40
CA VAL A 244 -1.80 10.45 9.96
C VAL A 244 -0.55 9.73 9.45
N GLN A 245 -0.77 8.76 8.55
CA GLN A 245 0.25 7.99 7.86
C GLN A 245 -0.15 7.92 6.38
N CYS A 246 0.61 8.58 5.52
CA CYS A 246 0.32 8.65 4.09
C CYS A 246 1.51 8.14 3.27
N PHE A 247 1.23 7.23 2.33
CA PHE A 247 2.20 6.76 1.36
C PHE A 247 1.80 7.28 -0.02
N GLY A 248 2.72 8.01 -0.63
CA GLY A 248 2.57 8.65 -1.93
C GLY A 248 3.10 7.80 -3.07
N GLY A 249 3.37 8.45 -4.19
CA GLY A 249 3.93 7.85 -5.39
C GLY A 249 5.39 7.43 -5.26
N ALA A 250 5.89 6.80 -6.30
CA ALA A 250 7.23 6.26 -6.36
C ALA A 250 7.87 6.47 -7.73
N LYS A 251 9.20 6.48 -7.77
CA LYS A 251 10.01 6.37 -8.99
C LYS A 251 11.19 5.45 -8.68
N ASN A 252 10.93 4.15 -8.68
CA ASN A 252 11.89 3.18 -8.20
C ASN A 252 12.98 2.91 -9.24
N HIS A 253 14.23 3.02 -8.80
CA HIS A 253 15.41 2.80 -9.60
C HIS A 253 15.98 1.40 -9.36
N MET A 254 16.51 0.79 -10.41
CA MET A 254 17.30 -0.43 -10.33
C MET A 254 18.69 -0.15 -10.88
N ILE A 255 19.68 -0.11 -10.00
CA ILE A 255 21.07 0.09 -10.36
C ILE A 255 21.64 -1.25 -10.81
N ILE A 256 22.28 -1.28 -11.98
CA ILE A 256 22.83 -2.48 -12.59
C ILE A 256 24.33 -2.31 -12.74
N MET A 257 25.08 -3.03 -11.91
CA MET A 257 26.54 -2.99 -11.91
C MET A 257 27.12 -3.81 -13.06
N PRO A 258 28.37 -3.52 -13.49
CA PRO A 258 29.01 -4.24 -14.60
C PRO A 258 29.17 -5.75 -14.38
N ASP A 259 29.26 -6.17 -13.13
CA ASP A 259 29.42 -7.56 -12.68
C ASP A 259 28.08 -8.29 -12.45
N ALA A 260 26.94 -7.60 -12.61
CA ALA A 260 25.62 -8.18 -12.44
C ALA A 260 25.38 -9.36 -13.40
N ASP A 261 24.65 -10.36 -12.92
CA ASP A 261 24.11 -11.40 -13.79
C ASP A 261 23.05 -10.81 -14.72
N MET A 262 23.38 -10.67 -16.00
CA MET A 262 22.54 -9.93 -16.93
C MET A 262 21.22 -10.66 -17.24
N ASP A 263 21.22 -12.01 -17.26
CA ASP A 263 20.01 -12.77 -17.53
C ASP A 263 19.02 -12.64 -16.36
N GLN A 264 19.50 -12.81 -15.12
CA GLN A 264 18.68 -12.58 -13.92
C GLN A 264 18.22 -11.12 -13.82
N THR A 265 19.07 -10.17 -14.22
CA THR A 265 18.72 -8.74 -14.23
C THR A 265 17.57 -8.44 -15.18
N VAL A 266 17.62 -9.00 -16.39
CA VAL A 266 16.56 -8.82 -17.40
C VAL A 266 15.26 -9.48 -16.94
N ASP A 267 15.31 -10.71 -16.43
CA ASP A 267 14.12 -11.37 -15.87
C ASP A 267 13.48 -10.55 -14.74
N ALA A 268 14.31 -10.01 -13.85
CA ALA A 268 13.87 -9.14 -12.77
C ALA A 268 13.22 -7.85 -13.28
N LEU A 269 13.81 -7.19 -14.29
CA LEU A 269 13.24 -5.97 -14.89
C LEU A 269 11.92 -6.24 -15.59
N ILE A 270 11.79 -7.34 -16.32
CA ILE A 270 10.55 -7.72 -17.00
C ILE A 270 9.41 -7.86 -15.98
N GLY A 271 9.61 -8.67 -14.95
CA GLY A 271 8.57 -8.88 -13.93
C GLY A 271 8.27 -7.62 -13.10
N ALA A 272 9.31 -6.86 -12.72
CA ALA A 272 9.16 -5.69 -11.85
C ALA A 272 8.68 -4.44 -12.60
N GLY A 273 9.00 -4.30 -13.88
CA GLY A 273 8.62 -3.12 -14.68
C GLY A 273 7.24 -3.24 -15.34
N TYR A 274 6.85 -4.44 -15.76
CA TYR A 274 5.66 -4.63 -16.58
C TYR A 274 4.53 -5.43 -15.87
N GLY A 275 4.83 -6.14 -14.79
CA GLY A 275 3.81 -6.87 -14.02
C GLY A 275 2.66 -5.95 -13.60
N SER A 276 1.41 -6.43 -13.69
CA SER A 276 0.19 -5.63 -13.46
C SER A 276 0.12 -4.38 -14.33
N ALA A 277 0.56 -4.46 -15.60
CA ALA A 277 0.67 -3.32 -16.51
C ALA A 277 1.48 -2.13 -15.91
N GLY A 278 2.43 -2.38 -15.01
CA GLY A 278 3.19 -1.35 -14.31
C GLY A 278 2.42 -0.57 -13.23
N GLU A 279 1.20 -0.96 -12.90
CA GLU A 279 0.35 -0.28 -11.89
C GLU A 279 0.68 -0.74 -10.46
N ARG A 280 1.96 -0.79 -10.11
CA ARG A 280 2.46 -1.13 -8.77
C ARG A 280 3.29 0.00 -8.19
N CYS A 281 3.05 0.35 -6.94
CA CYS A 281 3.85 1.37 -6.21
C CYS A 281 5.33 0.99 -6.08
N MET A 282 5.65 -0.30 -6.16
CA MET A 282 7.02 -0.82 -6.09
C MET A 282 7.56 -1.28 -7.46
N ALA A 283 6.83 -1.03 -8.56
CA ALA A 283 7.35 -1.31 -9.91
C ALA A 283 8.68 -0.59 -10.15
N ILE A 284 9.62 -1.28 -10.77
CA ILE A 284 10.83 -0.63 -11.28
C ILE A 284 10.45 0.17 -12.53
N SER A 285 10.60 1.47 -12.46
CA SER A 285 10.30 2.38 -13.58
C SER A 285 11.54 2.98 -14.22
N VAL A 286 12.71 2.85 -13.56
CA VAL A 286 13.99 3.34 -14.04
C VAL A 286 15.07 2.27 -13.87
N ALA A 287 15.65 1.80 -14.99
CA ALA A 287 16.84 0.96 -14.98
C ALA A 287 18.09 1.86 -15.18
N VAL A 288 19.08 1.70 -14.30
CA VAL A 288 20.30 2.53 -14.28
C VAL A 288 21.53 1.64 -14.45
N PRO A 289 21.89 1.24 -15.69
CA PRO A 289 23.12 0.50 -15.95
C PRO A 289 24.35 1.42 -15.76
N VAL A 290 25.36 0.90 -15.04
CA VAL A 290 26.62 1.59 -14.77
C VAL A 290 27.63 1.26 -15.86
N GLY A 291 28.00 2.27 -16.62
CA GLY A 291 28.90 2.15 -17.78
C GLY A 291 28.17 1.80 -19.08
N ASN A 292 28.71 2.30 -20.21
CA ASN A 292 28.08 2.09 -21.53
C ASN A 292 28.05 0.61 -21.96
N ASP A 293 29.06 -0.17 -21.64
CA ASP A 293 29.10 -1.60 -21.99
C ASP A 293 28.01 -2.38 -21.26
N THR A 294 27.78 -2.06 -19.98
CA THR A 294 26.67 -2.64 -19.19
C THR A 294 25.33 -2.26 -19.80
N ALA A 295 25.17 -0.99 -20.18
CA ALA A 295 23.93 -0.51 -20.82
C ALA A 295 23.68 -1.22 -22.16
N ASN A 296 24.71 -1.37 -23.01
CA ASN A 296 24.54 -2.04 -24.28
C ASN A 296 24.18 -3.52 -24.12
N ARG A 297 24.88 -4.24 -23.23
CA ARG A 297 24.53 -5.65 -22.90
C ARG A 297 23.13 -5.81 -22.34
N LEU A 298 22.69 -4.85 -21.51
CA LEU A 298 21.32 -4.82 -21.00
C LEU A 298 20.32 -4.66 -22.15
N MET A 299 20.50 -3.65 -23.00
CA MET A 299 19.57 -3.35 -24.09
C MET A 299 19.48 -4.48 -25.11
N GLU A 300 20.59 -5.13 -25.46
CA GLU A 300 20.64 -6.28 -26.35
C GLU A 300 19.71 -7.41 -25.88
N LYS A 301 19.67 -7.67 -24.56
CA LYS A 301 18.83 -8.73 -23.98
C LYS A 301 17.43 -8.26 -23.63
N LEU A 302 17.26 -7.02 -23.21
CA LEU A 302 15.99 -6.50 -22.71
C LEU A 302 14.98 -6.20 -23.84
N ILE A 303 15.43 -5.62 -24.96
CA ILE A 303 14.55 -5.26 -26.07
C ILE A 303 13.70 -6.46 -26.55
N PRO A 304 14.29 -7.62 -26.94
CA PRO A 304 13.52 -8.74 -27.43
C PRO A 304 12.57 -9.32 -26.36
N ARG A 305 12.92 -9.19 -25.08
CA ARG A 305 12.04 -9.64 -23.99
C ARG A 305 10.83 -8.73 -23.82
N VAL A 306 10.98 -7.41 -23.97
CA VAL A 306 9.86 -6.48 -23.93
C VAL A 306 8.95 -6.65 -25.13
N GLU A 307 9.50 -6.86 -26.33
CA GLU A 307 8.75 -7.14 -27.55
C GLU A 307 7.94 -8.45 -27.48
N SER A 308 8.44 -9.43 -26.73
CA SER A 308 7.81 -10.74 -26.57
C SER A 308 6.77 -10.83 -25.45
N LEU A 309 6.52 -9.74 -24.72
CA LEU A 309 5.53 -9.71 -23.64
C LEU A 309 4.13 -10.05 -24.13
N LYS A 310 3.49 -10.98 -23.45
CA LYS A 310 2.13 -11.43 -23.75
C LYS A 310 1.12 -10.61 -22.96
N VAL A 311 0.43 -9.72 -23.64
CA VAL A 311 -0.67 -8.95 -23.07
C VAL A 311 -1.96 -9.66 -23.36
N GLY A 312 -2.82 -9.85 -22.37
CA GLY A 312 -4.07 -10.59 -22.54
C GLY A 312 -5.14 -10.24 -21.50
N PRO A 313 -6.35 -10.76 -21.66
CA PRO A 313 -7.42 -10.56 -20.69
C PRO A 313 -7.03 -11.17 -19.33
N SER A 314 -7.57 -10.62 -18.25
CA SER A 314 -7.26 -11.04 -16.88
C SER A 314 -7.49 -12.54 -16.62
N THR A 315 -8.33 -13.17 -17.43
CA THR A 315 -8.67 -14.61 -17.35
C THR A 315 -7.73 -15.50 -18.16
N ASP A 316 -6.82 -14.94 -18.97
CA ASP A 316 -5.82 -15.71 -19.72
C ASP A 316 -4.62 -16.03 -18.81
N SER A 317 -4.47 -17.30 -18.47
CA SER A 317 -3.34 -17.77 -17.63
C SER A 317 -1.98 -17.70 -18.32
N SER A 318 -1.93 -17.49 -19.63
CA SER A 318 -0.69 -17.35 -20.41
C SER A 318 -0.24 -15.90 -20.55
N ALA A 319 -1.07 -14.93 -20.17
CA ALA A 319 -0.74 -13.50 -20.22
C ALA A 319 0.26 -13.13 -19.12
N ASP A 320 1.27 -12.34 -19.49
CA ASP A 320 2.23 -11.76 -18.54
C ASP A 320 1.59 -10.63 -17.73
N PHE A 321 0.73 -9.82 -18.38
CA PHE A 321 -0.07 -8.81 -17.71
C PHE A 321 -1.36 -8.49 -18.51
N GLY A 322 -2.31 -7.87 -17.81
CA GLY A 322 -3.62 -7.47 -18.32
C GLY A 322 -3.71 -6.01 -18.78
N PRO A 323 -4.94 -5.49 -18.97
CA PRO A 323 -5.17 -4.09 -19.29
C PRO A 323 -4.84 -3.16 -18.12
N LEU A 324 -4.75 -1.86 -18.38
CA LEU A 324 -4.78 -0.81 -17.38
C LEU A 324 -6.19 -0.69 -16.77
N VAL A 325 -6.27 -0.14 -15.56
CA VAL A 325 -7.52 -0.10 -14.78
C VAL A 325 -8.63 0.75 -15.41
N THR A 326 -8.31 1.78 -16.18
CA THR A 326 -9.29 2.68 -16.82
C THR A 326 -8.81 3.18 -18.18
N ALA A 327 -9.77 3.60 -19.03
CA ALA A 327 -9.46 4.29 -20.28
C ALA A 327 -8.63 5.56 -20.05
N GLN A 328 -8.93 6.32 -18.98
CA GLN A 328 -8.16 7.53 -18.63
C GLN A 328 -6.72 7.19 -18.26
N ALA A 329 -6.48 6.07 -17.57
CA ALA A 329 -5.12 5.60 -17.28
C ALA A 329 -4.37 5.25 -18.57
N LEU A 330 -5.01 4.55 -19.50
CA LEU A 330 -4.45 4.23 -20.81
C LEU A 330 -4.02 5.47 -21.59
N GLU A 331 -4.92 6.45 -21.72
CA GLU A 331 -4.62 7.70 -22.45
C GLU A 331 -3.53 8.52 -21.77
N ARG A 332 -3.52 8.59 -20.43
CA ARG A 332 -2.48 9.24 -19.66
C ARG A 332 -1.11 8.60 -19.91
N VAL A 333 -1.02 7.27 -19.88
CA VAL A 333 0.24 6.55 -20.10
C VAL A 333 0.74 6.74 -21.53
N LYS A 334 -0.14 6.65 -22.54
CA LYS A 334 0.20 6.98 -23.94
C LYS A 334 0.74 8.41 -24.06
N GLY A 335 0.12 9.38 -23.38
CA GLY A 335 0.59 10.77 -23.35
C GLY A 335 1.98 10.95 -22.71
N TYR A 336 2.35 10.13 -21.72
CA TYR A 336 3.72 10.11 -21.20
C TYR A 336 4.72 9.55 -22.20
N VAL A 337 4.35 8.50 -22.94
CA VAL A 337 5.20 7.97 -24.02
C VAL A 337 5.44 9.02 -25.10
N ASP A 338 4.38 9.75 -25.53
CA ASP A 338 4.50 10.86 -26.47
C ASP A 338 5.42 11.98 -25.94
N THR A 339 5.31 12.28 -24.62
CA THR A 339 6.14 13.28 -23.97
C THR A 339 7.61 12.87 -23.97
N GLY A 340 7.94 11.62 -23.65
CA GLY A 340 9.30 11.11 -23.66
C GLY A 340 9.96 11.21 -25.04
N VAL A 341 9.20 10.89 -26.10
CA VAL A 341 9.67 11.06 -27.49
C VAL A 341 9.94 12.53 -27.82
N LYS A 342 9.03 13.44 -27.44
CA LYS A 342 9.18 14.88 -27.66
C LYS A 342 10.37 15.49 -26.90
N GLU A 343 10.66 14.97 -25.71
CA GLU A 343 11.80 15.39 -24.89
C GLU A 343 13.15 14.82 -25.39
N GLY A 344 13.12 13.93 -26.38
CA GLY A 344 14.33 13.40 -27.03
C GLY A 344 14.81 12.06 -26.47
N ALA A 345 14.05 11.40 -25.60
CA ALA A 345 14.33 10.03 -25.21
C ALA A 345 14.13 9.08 -26.40
N LYS A 346 14.99 8.07 -26.52
CA LYS A 346 14.90 7.09 -27.59
C LYS A 346 13.88 6.00 -27.23
N LEU A 347 12.68 6.06 -27.83
CA LEU A 347 11.71 4.97 -27.72
C LEU A 347 12.21 3.78 -28.56
N VAL A 348 12.59 2.68 -27.91
CA VAL A 348 13.14 1.48 -28.56
C VAL A 348 12.13 0.36 -28.72
N VAL A 349 11.14 0.30 -27.85
CA VAL A 349 9.96 -0.55 -28.01
C VAL A 349 8.71 0.32 -27.77
N ASP A 350 7.79 0.30 -28.71
CA ASP A 350 6.55 1.10 -28.69
C ASP A 350 5.32 0.21 -28.59
N GLY A 351 4.74 0.12 -27.41
CA GLY A 351 3.53 -0.67 -27.15
C GLY A 351 2.21 0.08 -27.31
N ARG A 352 2.22 1.37 -27.70
CA ARG A 352 0.98 2.19 -27.84
C ARG A 352 -0.01 1.67 -28.86
N GLY A 353 0.50 1.03 -29.91
CA GLY A 353 -0.33 0.49 -31.01
C GLY A 353 -0.92 -0.90 -30.73
N PHE A 354 -0.71 -1.46 -29.54
CA PHE A 354 -1.25 -2.77 -29.22
C PHE A 354 -2.79 -2.74 -29.17
N SER A 355 -3.43 -3.73 -29.79
CA SER A 355 -4.88 -3.98 -29.75
C SER A 355 -5.11 -5.46 -29.47
N MET A 356 -6.04 -5.77 -28.56
CA MET A 356 -6.38 -7.14 -28.21
C MET A 356 -7.59 -7.61 -29.03
N GLN A 357 -7.38 -8.58 -29.92
CA GLN A 357 -8.44 -9.12 -30.75
C GLN A 357 -9.57 -9.73 -29.91
N GLY A 358 -10.80 -9.31 -30.15
CA GLY A 358 -12.01 -9.73 -29.43
C GLY A 358 -12.22 -8.97 -28.08
N TYR A 359 -11.35 -8.00 -27.79
CA TYR A 359 -11.41 -7.13 -26.62
C TYR A 359 -11.01 -5.69 -27.00
N GLU A 360 -11.48 -5.20 -28.13
CA GLU A 360 -11.07 -3.94 -28.75
C GLU A 360 -11.41 -2.71 -27.87
N ASP A 361 -12.46 -2.82 -27.05
CA ASP A 361 -12.87 -1.77 -26.10
C ASP A 361 -12.15 -1.86 -24.75
N GLY A 362 -11.30 -2.88 -24.54
CA GLY A 362 -10.48 -3.06 -23.34
C GLY A 362 -9.31 -2.07 -23.30
N TYR A 363 -8.80 -1.83 -22.12
CA TYR A 363 -7.80 -0.76 -21.86
C TYR A 363 -6.36 -1.25 -22.01
N TYR A 364 -6.04 -1.91 -23.13
CA TYR A 364 -4.75 -2.55 -23.36
C TYR A 364 -3.71 -1.63 -23.98
N MET A 365 -2.47 -1.86 -23.63
CA MET A 365 -1.28 -1.42 -24.36
C MET A 365 -0.15 -2.42 -24.15
N GLY A 366 0.80 -2.46 -25.06
CA GLY A 366 2.02 -3.25 -24.92
C GLY A 366 3.06 -2.57 -24.03
N GLY A 367 4.14 -3.29 -23.73
CA GLY A 367 5.28 -2.74 -23.02
C GLY A 367 6.00 -1.66 -23.85
N CYS A 368 6.35 -0.54 -23.21
CA CYS A 368 7.18 0.50 -23.80
C CYS A 368 8.53 0.53 -23.12
N LEU A 369 9.59 0.76 -23.92
CA LEU A 369 10.97 0.85 -23.41
C LEU A 369 11.66 2.08 -24.01
N PHE A 370 12.17 2.95 -23.13
CA PHE A 370 12.99 4.08 -23.50
C PHE A 370 14.46 3.86 -23.16
N ASP A 371 15.36 4.27 -24.03
CA ASP A 371 16.79 4.41 -23.79
C ASP A 371 17.19 5.90 -23.82
N ASN A 372 18.34 6.23 -23.26
CA ASN A 372 18.90 7.58 -23.21
C ASN A 372 17.96 8.61 -22.52
N VAL A 373 17.23 8.16 -21.51
CA VAL A 373 16.44 9.06 -20.66
C VAL A 373 17.38 9.85 -19.76
N THR A 374 17.09 11.12 -19.56
CA THR A 374 17.86 12.01 -18.67
C THR A 374 17.04 12.46 -17.47
N ALA A 375 17.72 12.91 -16.41
CA ALA A 375 17.08 13.27 -15.15
C ALA A 375 16.20 14.53 -15.22
N ASP A 376 16.31 15.34 -16.26
CA ASP A 376 15.49 16.54 -16.51
C ASP A 376 14.19 16.23 -17.24
N MET A 377 14.06 15.07 -17.89
CA MET A 377 12.86 14.66 -18.61
C MET A 377 11.69 14.40 -17.68
N ARG A 378 10.49 14.72 -18.15
CA ARG A 378 9.25 14.51 -17.40
C ARG A 378 8.98 13.04 -17.13
N ILE A 379 9.27 12.16 -18.11
CA ILE A 379 9.12 10.70 -17.94
C ILE A 379 10.05 10.10 -16.89
N TYR A 380 11.15 10.79 -16.51
CA TYR A 380 12.00 10.44 -15.38
C TYR A 380 11.46 10.98 -14.06
N LYS A 381 11.03 12.24 -14.02
CA LYS A 381 10.61 12.93 -12.79
C LYS A 381 9.28 12.45 -12.25
N GLU A 382 8.31 12.18 -13.14
CA GLU A 382 6.94 11.88 -12.75
C GLU A 382 6.67 10.36 -12.74
N GLU A 383 5.79 9.92 -11.86
CA GLU A 383 5.30 8.55 -11.81
C GLU A 383 4.32 8.30 -12.97
N ILE A 384 4.68 7.41 -13.91
CA ILE A 384 3.84 7.08 -15.07
C ILE A 384 2.70 6.14 -14.69
N PHE A 385 2.99 5.14 -13.86
CA PHE A 385 2.04 4.13 -13.40
C PHE A 385 1.39 3.37 -14.57
N GLY A 386 2.24 2.80 -15.42
CA GLY A 386 1.90 2.09 -16.63
C GLY A 386 3.09 1.25 -17.12
N PRO A 387 2.92 0.41 -18.18
CA PRO A 387 3.95 -0.52 -18.64
C PRO A 387 5.06 0.20 -19.45
N VAL A 388 5.74 1.14 -18.81
CA VAL A 388 6.79 1.99 -19.41
C VAL A 388 8.04 1.94 -18.55
N LEU A 389 9.14 1.43 -19.11
CA LEU A 389 10.44 1.36 -18.46
C LEU A 389 11.39 2.37 -19.11
N SER A 390 12.08 3.16 -18.29
CA SER A 390 13.09 4.14 -18.72
C SER A 390 14.49 3.65 -18.38
N VAL A 391 15.42 3.72 -19.35
CA VAL A 391 16.84 3.44 -19.11
C VAL A 391 17.61 4.75 -19.04
N VAL A 392 18.24 4.99 -17.89
CA VAL A 392 19.12 6.13 -17.63
C VAL A 392 20.54 5.62 -17.49
N ARG A 393 21.39 5.89 -18.47
CA ARG A 393 22.78 5.42 -18.50
C ARG A 393 23.63 6.22 -17.53
N ALA A 394 24.16 5.58 -16.49
CA ALA A 394 25.06 6.21 -15.52
C ALA A 394 26.52 5.92 -15.89
N PRO A 395 27.38 6.94 -16.04
CA PRO A 395 28.78 6.69 -16.38
C PRO A 395 29.60 6.01 -15.27
N THR A 396 29.20 6.22 -14.01
CA THR A 396 29.88 5.68 -12.82
C THR A 396 28.88 5.25 -11.75
N TYR A 397 29.35 4.43 -10.81
CA TYR A 397 28.58 4.04 -9.63
C TYR A 397 28.13 5.26 -8.81
N GLU A 398 29.00 6.25 -8.61
CA GLU A 398 28.67 7.47 -7.90
C GLU A 398 27.52 8.25 -8.56
N SER A 399 27.54 8.33 -9.90
CA SER A 399 26.45 8.98 -10.64
C SER A 399 25.14 8.20 -10.54
N ALA A 400 25.19 6.87 -10.45
CA ALA A 400 23.99 6.04 -10.26
C ALA A 400 23.36 6.24 -8.89
N ILE A 401 24.16 6.27 -7.81
CA ILE A 401 23.67 6.60 -6.45
C ILE A 401 23.07 8.00 -6.42
N LYS A 402 23.75 8.96 -7.05
CA LYS A 402 23.29 10.35 -7.10
C LYS A 402 21.91 10.47 -7.75
N LEU A 403 21.63 9.75 -8.84
CA LEU A 403 20.30 9.74 -9.48
C LEU A 403 19.20 9.33 -8.50
N ALA A 404 19.38 8.24 -7.75
CA ALA A 404 18.41 7.79 -6.76
C ALA A 404 18.28 8.75 -5.58
N ASN A 405 19.40 9.35 -5.13
CA ASN A 405 19.40 10.25 -3.99
C ASN A 405 18.82 11.63 -4.31
N ASP A 406 19.03 12.15 -5.51
CA ASP A 406 18.52 13.48 -5.92
C ASP A 406 17.02 13.43 -6.29
N HIS A 407 16.48 12.26 -6.61
CA HIS A 407 15.05 12.15 -6.93
C HIS A 407 14.21 12.52 -5.73
N GLU A 408 13.10 13.26 -5.96
CA GLU A 408 12.18 13.70 -4.90
C GLU A 408 11.43 12.55 -4.21
N MET A 409 11.25 11.41 -4.90
CA MET A 409 10.62 10.21 -4.37
C MET A 409 11.68 9.24 -3.84
N GLY A 410 11.34 8.51 -2.78
CA GLY A 410 12.26 7.57 -2.13
C GLY A 410 11.55 6.37 -1.54
N ASN A 411 10.68 5.70 -2.33
CA ASN A 411 9.94 4.53 -1.85
C ASN A 411 10.81 3.27 -1.86
N GLY A 412 11.29 2.85 -3.03
CA GLY A 412 12.13 1.68 -3.19
C GLY A 412 13.27 1.88 -4.18
N VAL A 413 14.34 1.10 -4.04
CA VAL A 413 15.49 1.04 -4.93
C VAL A 413 16.09 -0.36 -4.90
N ALA A 414 16.68 -0.80 -6.00
CA ALA A 414 17.42 -2.05 -6.04
C ALA A 414 18.83 -1.85 -6.62
N ILE A 415 19.77 -2.70 -6.19
CA ILE A 415 21.08 -2.86 -6.83
C ILE A 415 21.25 -4.31 -7.25
N PHE A 416 21.73 -4.52 -8.46
CA PHE A 416 22.12 -5.83 -8.99
C PHE A 416 23.63 -5.87 -9.18
N THR A 417 24.29 -6.73 -8.40
CA THR A 417 25.76 -6.88 -8.36
C THR A 417 26.12 -8.21 -7.73
N ARG A 418 27.30 -8.72 -8.04
CA ARG A 418 27.95 -9.85 -7.36
C ARG A 418 28.99 -9.40 -6.34
N ASP A 419 29.27 -8.08 -6.28
CA ASP A 419 30.22 -7.47 -5.35
C ASP A 419 29.51 -7.12 -4.03
N GLY A 420 29.90 -7.81 -2.96
CA GLY A 420 29.33 -7.59 -1.63
C GLY A 420 29.70 -6.23 -1.02
N ASP A 421 30.85 -5.66 -1.38
CA ASP A 421 31.29 -4.34 -0.92
C ASP A 421 30.42 -3.24 -1.54
N ALA A 422 30.26 -3.29 -2.86
CA ALA A 422 29.36 -2.38 -3.58
C ALA A 422 27.92 -2.46 -3.06
N ALA A 423 27.41 -3.68 -2.80
CA ALA A 423 26.06 -3.87 -2.26
C ALA A 423 25.87 -3.25 -0.86
N ARG A 424 26.86 -3.43 0.02
CA ARG A 424 26.85 -2.87 1.37
C ARG A 424 27.01 -1.35 1.37
N ASP A 425 27.94 -0.82 0.57
CA ASP A 425 28.14 0.62 0.40
C ASP A 425 26.86 1.29 -0.11
N PHE A 426 26.24 0.70 -1.15
CA PHE A 426 24.98 1.18 -1.70
C PHE A 426 23.88 1.26 -0.64
N ALA A 427 23.64 0.17 0.08
CA ALA A 427 22.60 0.10 1.10
C ALA A 427 22.79 1.14 2.23
N SER A 428 24.05 1.50 2.53
CA SER A 428 24.35 2.49 3.56
C SER A 428 24.22 3.95 3.09
N ARG A 429 24.39 4.21 1.78
CA ARG A 429 24.45 5.57 1.23
C ARG A 429 23.19 6.04 0.53
N VAL A 430 22.38 5.10 0.03
CA VAL A 430 21.17 5.47 -0.70
C VAL A 430 20.09 6.00 0.24
N GLN A 431 19.45 7.13 -0.14
CA GLN A 431 18.44 7.81 0.66
C GLN A 431 17.03 7.42 0.19
N VAL A 432 16.69 6.15 0.39
CA VAL A 432 15.42 5.53 -0.01
C VAL A 432 14.95 4.59 1.10
N GLY A 433 13.66 4.47 1.29
CA GLY A 433 13.08 3.76 2.43
C GLY A 433 13.27 2.25 2.40
N MET A 434 13.23 1.62 1.21
CA MET A 434 13.38 0.18 1.04
C MET A 434 14.44 -0.13 -0.01
N VAL A 435 15.42 -0.97 0.32
CA VAL A 435 16.56 -1.29 -0.52
C VAL A 435 16.62 -2.79 -0.79
N GLY A 436 16.68 -3.16 -2.07
CA GLY A 436 16.89 -4.53 -2.52
C GLY A 436 18.31 -4.76 -3.02
N VAL A 437 18.94 -5.84 -2.57
CA VAL A 437 20.20 -6.35 -3.14
C VAL A 437 19.88 -7.62 -3.91
N ASN A 438 19.97 -7.55 -5.24
CA ASN A 438 19.55 -8.61 -6.17
C ASN A 438 18.06 -9.02 -6.00
N VAL A 439 17.26 -8.11 -5.45
CA VAL A 439 15.80 -8.22 -5.31
C VAL A 439 15.18 -6.97 -5.92
N PRO A 440 14.45 -7.08 -7.04
CA PRO A 440 13.97 -5.90 -7.78
C PRO A 440 12.88 -5.13 -7.06
N ILE A 441 12.01 -5.84 -6.35
CA ILE A 441 10.89 -5.25 -5.58
C ILE A 441 11.09 -5.59 -4.09
N PRO A 442 11.79 -4.73 -3.33
CA PRO A 442 12.16 -4.99 -1.95
C PRO A 442 11.00 -4.74 -0.96
N VAL A 443 9.80 -5.21 -1.28
CA VAL A 443 8.68 -5.16 -0.33
C VAL A 443 9.01 -6.09 0.84
N PRO A 444 9.12 -5.55 2.07
CA PRO A 444 9.54 -6.35 3.20
C PRO A 444 8.49 -7.40 3.54
N ILE A 445 8.95 -8.50 4.13
CA ILE A 445 8.07 -9.49 4.75
C ILE A 445 7.28 -8.84 5.90
N ALA A 446 6.07 -9.32 6.16
CA ALA A 446 5.05 -8.64 6.96
C ALA A 446 5.45 -8.26 8.40
N TYR A 447 6.46 -8.90 9.00
CA TYR A 447 6.96 -8.54 10.33
C TYR A 447 8.06 -7.46 10.34
N TYR A 448 8.50 -6.99 9.16
CA TYR A 448 9.22 -5.73 8.96
C TYR A 448 8.27 -4.64 8.49
N THR A 449 8.69 -3.37 8.54
CA THR A 449 7.83 -2.25 8.14
C THR A 449 7.99 -1.91 6.66
N PHE A 450 6.88 -1.67 5.98
CA PHE A 450 6.85 -1.03 4.67
C PHE A 450 6.84 0.48 4.86
N GLY A 451 7.84 1.16 4.36
CA GLY A 451 7.95 2.62 4.50
C GLY A 451 8.69 3.24 3.33
N GLY A 452 8.46 4.52 3.13
CA GLY A 452 9.14 5.36 2.15
C GLY A 452 9.84 6.53 2.81
N TRP A 453 10.73 7.16 2.06
CA TRP A 453 11.38 8.41 2.44
C TRP A 453 10.95 9.52 1.49
N LYS A 454 11.35 10.76 1.79
CA LYS A 454 11.11 11.95 0.95
C LYS A 454 9.61 12.13 0.63
N ALA A 455 9.25 12.50 -0.60
CA ALA A 455 7.87 12.71 -1.02
C ALA A 455 7.05 11.42 -1.22
N SER A 456 7.67 10.25 -1.03
CA SER A 456 6.93 8.96 -1.04
C SER A 456 6.26 8.62 0.28
N SER A 457 6.54 9.32 1.38
CA SER A 457 5.92 9.05 2.68
C SER A 457 5.78 10.32 3.52
N PHE A 458 4.62 10.44 4.19
CA PHE A 458 4.31 11.51 5.13
C PHE A 458 3.82 10.89 6.44
N GLY A 459 4.41 11.30 7.55
CA GLY A 459 4.21 10.73 8.88
C GLY A 459 5.43 9.94 9.32
N ASP A 460 5.48 9.64 10.62
CA ASP A 460 6.66 9.07 11.28
C ASP A 460 6.65 7.53 11.35
N LEU A 461 5.46 6.93 11.33
CA LEU A 461 5.28 5.48 11.45
C LEU A 461 4.95 4.84 10.09
N ASN A 462 5.58 3.70 9.83
CA ASN A 462 5.40 2.93 8.61
C ASN A 462 4.20 1.97 8.65
N GLN A 463 3.87 1.32 7.52
CA GLN A 463 2.82 0.30 7.45
C GLN A 463 3.34 -1.04 7.97
N HIS A 464 2.46 -1.87 8.45
CA HIS A 464 2.62 -3.20 9.04
C HIS A 464 3.88 -3.36 9.94
N GLY A 465 4.22 -4.58 10.33
CA GLY A 465 5.29 -4.81 11.29
C GLY A 465 5.06 -4.10 12.64
N PRO A 466 6.10 -3.82 13.42
CA PRO A 466 5.98 -3.19 14.73
C PRO A 466 5.35 -1.78 14.70
N ASP A 467 5.58 -1.02 13.63
CA ASP A 467 5.06 0.33 13.48
C ASP A 467 3.54 0.38 13.37
N ALA A 468 2.91 -0.64 12.78
CA ALA A 468 1.47 -0.71 12.71
C ALA A 468 0.83 -0.75 14.12
N PHE A 469 1.41 -1.51 15.05
CA PHE A 469 0.92 -1.56 16.43
C PHE A 469 1.16 -0.23 17.17
N ARG A 470 2.26 0.46 16.88
CA ARG A 470 2.52 1.82 17.40
C ARG A 470 1.54 2.82 16.81
N PHE A 471 1.26 2.73 15.52
CA PHE A 471 0.34 3.63 14.82
C PHE A 471 -1.08 3.53 15.37
N TYR A 472 -1.58 2.32 15.63
CA TYR A 472 -2.96 2.09 16.06
C TYR A 472 -3.15 2.05 17.59
N THR A 473 -2.12 2.38 18.36
CA THR A 473 -2.19 2.44 19.83
C THR A 473 -1.59 3.72 20.39
N LYS A 474 -1.97 4.04 21.63
CA LYS A 474 -1.30 5.04 22.46
C LYS A 474 -0.78 4.39 23.74
N THR A 475 0.35 4.85 24.23
CA THR A 475 0.95 4.38 25.46
C THR A 475 0.39 5.16 26.63
N LYS A 476 -0.02 4.45 27.69
CA LYS A 476 -0.33 5.03 28.98
C LYS A 476 0.74 4.56 29.97
N THR A 477 1.36 5.48 30.67
CA THR A 477 2.30 5.18 31.77
C THR A 477 1.58 5.35 33.09
N VAL A 478 1.71 4.37 33.97
CA VAL A 478 1.14 4.36 35.31
C VAL A 478 2.26 4.29 36.33
N THR A 479 2.30 5.26 37.24
CA THR A 479 3.20 5.27 38.40
C THR A 479 2.36 4.91 39.61
N SER A 480 2.74 3.86 40.31
CA SER A 480 2.00 3.35 41.47
C SER A 480 2.87 3.38 42.72
N ARG A 481 2.35 3.88 43.83
CA ARG A 481 2.92 3.71 45.13
C ARG A 481 2.08 2.72 45.94
N TRP A 482 2.72 1.66 46.40
CA TRP A 482 2.03 0.66 47.21
C TRP A 482 2.11 1.03 48.69
N PRO A 483 1.03 1.04 49.44
CA PRO A 483 1.07 1.30 50.88
C PRO A 483 1.93 0.23 51.59
N SER A 484 3.00 0.65 52.20
CA SER A 484 3.87 -0.21 53.00
C SER A 484 3.78 0.21 54.49
N GLY A 485 2.65 -0.10 55.11
CA GLY A 485 2.38 0.34 56.45
C GLY A 485 1.98 1.83 56.53
N ILE A 486 1.69 2.31 57.74
CA ILE A 486 1.32 3.70 57.98
C ILE A 486 2.61 4.53 57.93
N LYS A 487 2.75 5.37 56.91
CA LYS A 487 3.75 6.44 56.90
C LYS A 487 3.11 7.71 57.46
N ASP A 488 3.69 8.26 58.49
CA ASP A 488 3.23 9.51 59.07
C ASP A 488 3.67 10.71 58.22
N GLY A 489 2.72 11.53 57.80
CA GLY A 489 2.93 12.84 57.20
C GLY A 489 2.75 12.92 55.67
N ALA A 490 2.53 14.14 55.20
CA ALA A 490 2.43 14.46 53.75
C ALA A 490 3.85 14.63 53.17
N GLU A 491 4.08 13.99 52.01
CA GLU A 491 5.32 14.22 51.24
C GLU A 491 5.10 15.39 50.28
N PHE A 492 5.85 16.48 50.43
CA PHE A 492 5.81 17.67 49.59
C PHE A 492 6.93 17.69 48.54
N VAL A 493 7.74 16.66 48.45
CA VAL A 493 8.88 16.57 47.54
C VAL A 493 8.59 15.49 46.51
N ILE A 494 8.83 15.82 45.24
CA ILE A 494 8.71 14.85 44.13
C ILE A 494 9.75 13.74 44.38
N PRO A 495 9.37 12.44 44.35
CA PRO A 495 10.30 11.34 44.50
C PRO A 495 11.41 11.41 43.46
N THR A 496 12.66 11.36 43.88
CA THR A 496 13.83 11.30 43.02
C THR A 496 14.55 9.97 43.20
N MET A 497 15.46 9.67 42.28
CA MET A 497 16.25 8.44 42.32
C MET A 497 17.42 8.48 43.35
N ASN A 498 17.55 9.57 44.14
CA ASN A 498 18.55 9.71 45.17
C ASN A 498 18.07 9.16 46.51
#